data_8d3d7ef2a951fb30f60fc50c610d2aad
#
_entry.id   8d3d7ef2a951fb30f60fc50c610d2aad
#
_cell.length_a   1.000
_cell.length_b   1.000
_cell.length_c   1.000
_cell.angle_alpha   90.00
_cell.angle_beta   90.00
_cell.angle_gamma   90.00
#
_symmetry.space_group_name_H-M   'P 1'
#
loop_
_entity.id
_entity.type
_entity.pdbx_description
1 polymer ?
#
loop_
_entity_poly.entity_id
_entity_poly.type
_entity_poly.pdbx_seq_one_letter_code
_entity_poly.pdbx_strand_id
1 'polypeptide(L)'
;MEAGVPLATCLTLFRAWLTEISRDHGVELHGEETKSSSSPNATCLTWSDWDLSFCLENECSRKQLRKPGCLNTWIDIRAVYKQFYNRRPDGLNGALREVGLTFQGREHSGIADARNTACLVWRMVEAGCQMRITATRDLRNTARANTAHRSVNQFLWLFLFN
;
A
#
# COMPACT_ATOMS: atom_id res chain seq x y z
N MET A 1 -22.25 11.43 12.68
CA MET A 1 -21.61 10.25 12.06
C MET A 1 -21.77 10.44 10.56
N GLU A 2 -20.67 10.64 9.85
CA GLU A 2 -20.72 10.61 8.38
C GLU A 2 -21.10 9.19 7.95
N ALA A 3 -22.09 9.09 7.07
CA ALA A 3 -22.50 7.81 6.51
C ALA A 3 -21.39 7.33 5.55
N GLY A 4 -20.77 6.19 5.87
CA GLY A 4 -19.80 5.58 4.97
C GLY A 4 -20.44 5.17 3.63
N VAL A 5 -19.66 5.17 2.56
CA VAL A 5 -20.12 4.69 1.25
C VAL A 5 -19.97 3.17 1.13
N PRO A 6 -20.82 2.48 0.36
CA PRO A 6 -20.65 1.05 0.09
C PRO A 6 -19.28 0.74 -0.52
N LEU A 7 -18.69 -0.42 -0.18
CA LEU A 7 -17.37 -0.82 -0.68
C LEU A 7 -17.29 -0.79 -2.22
N ALA A 8 -18.32 -1.22 -2.92
CA ALA A 8 -18.37 -1.17 -4.39
C ALA A 8 -18.17 0.26 -4.91
N THR A 9 -18.87 1.23 -4.32
CA THR A 9 -18.72 2.66 -4.65
C THR A 9 -17.31 3.14 -4.34
N CYS A 10 -16.78 2.80 -3.15
CA CYS A 10 -15.43 3.16 -2.75
C CYS A 10 -14.38 2.64 -3.75
N LEU A 11 -14.45 1.38 -4.15
CA LEU A 11 -13.53 0.79 -5.12
C LEU A 11 -13.65 1.44 -6.51
N THR A 12 -14.86 1.83 -6.92
CA THR A 12 -15.07 2.54 -8.20
C THR A 12 -14.43 3.92 -8.17
N LEU A 13 -14.67 4.70 -7.12
CA LEU A 13 -14.07 6.03 -6.94
C LEU A 13 -12.54 5.93 -6.84
N PHE A 14 -12.04 4.95 -6.13
CA PHE A 14 -10.60 4.69 -6.03
C PHE A 14 -9.96 4.39 -7.39
N ARG A 15 -10.59 3.56 -8.23
CA ARG A 15 -10.09 3.30 -9.58
C ARG A 15 -10.11 4.54 -10.47
N ALA A 16 -11.16 5.35 -10.40
CA ALA A 16 -11.23 6.60 -11.14
C ALA A 16 -10.09 7.54 -10.75
N TRP A 17 -9.88 7.73 -9.45
CA TRP A 17 -8.78 8.54 -8.92
C TRP A 17 -7.40 8.00 -9.33
N LEU A 18 -7.18 6.68 -9.29
CA LEU A 18 -5.93 6.08 -9.77
C LEU A 18 -5.69 6.36 -11.24
N THR A 19 -6.74 6.33 -12.07
CA THR A 19 -6.64 6.65 -13.50
C THR A 19 -6.20 8.10 -13.72
N GLU A 20 -6.72 9.04 -12.92
CA GLU A 20 -6.29 10.45 -12.94
C GLU A 20 -4.83 10.60 -12.55
N ILE A 21 -4.42 10.01 -11.43
CA ILE A 21 -3.04 10.02 -10.97
C ILE A 21 -2.09 9.42 -12.01
N SER A 22 -2.45 8.29 -12.60
CA SER A 22 -1.65 7.64 -13.64
C SER A 22 -1.46 8.57 -14.85
N ARG A 23 -2.51 9.23 -15.30
CA ARG A 23 -2.48 10.16 -16.42
C ARG A 23 -1.64 11.41 -16.11
N ASP A 24 -1.86 12.02 -14.94
CA ASP A 24 -1.31 13.34 -14.60
C ASP A 24 0.16 13.26 -14.15
N HIS A 25 0.59 12.12 -13.63
CA HIS A 25 1.94 11.92 -13.07
C HIS A 25 2.75 10.80 -13.74
N GLY A 26 2.24 10.18 -14.81
CA GLY A 26 2.95 9.09 -15.49
C GLY A 26 3.18 7.86 -14.62
N VAL A 27 2.24 7.59 -13.70
CA VAL A 27 2.35 6.48 -12.75
C VAL A 27 1.74 5.22 -13.32
N GLU A 28 2.52 4.14 -13.31
CA GLU A 28 2.06 2.82 -13.71
C GLU A 28 2.13 1.86 -12.52
N LEU A 29 0.97 1.41 -12.07
CA LEU A 29 0.84 0.57 -10.90
C LEU A 29 1.07 -0.90 -11.22
N HIS A 30 1.79 -1.59 -10.35
CA HIS A 30 1.87 -3.04 -10.39
C HIS A 30 0.48 -3.67 -10.31
N GLY A 31 0.24 -4.70 -11.14
CA GLY A 31 -1.00 -5.49 -11.10
C GLY A 31 -2.18 -4.88 -11.88
N GLU A 32 -2.05 -3.70 -12.46
CA GLU A 32 -3.01 -3.19 -13.43
C GLU A 32 -2.64 -3.66 -14.84
N GLU A 33 -3.66 -3.97 -15.65
CA GLU A 33 -3.47 -4.25 -17.08
C GLU A 33 -3.24 -2.91 -17.80
N THR A 34 -1.98 -2.52 -17.92
CA THR A 34 -1.63 -1.32 -18.69
C THR A 34 -1.53 -1.65 -20.17
N LYS A 35 -2.09 -0.79 -21.01
CA LYS A 35 -1.92 -0.86 -22.47
C LYS A 35 -0.54 -0.35 -22.91
N SER A 36 0.23 0.14 -21.97
CA SER A 36 1.58 0.67 -22.17
C SER A 36 2.61 -0.46 -22.13
N SER A 37 3.62 -0.36 -22.96
CA SER A 37 4.79 -1.27 -22.95
C SER A 37 5.79 -0.94 -21.86
N SER A 38 5.52 0.06 -21.03
CA SER A 38 6.38 0.46 -19.92
C SER A 38 6.24 -0.48 -18.73
N SER A 39 7.33 -0.62 -17.98
CA SER A 39 7.33 -1.42 -16.75
C SER A 39 6.66 -0.62 -15.63
N PRO A 40 5.88 -1.27 -14.73
CA PRO A 40 5.30 -0.60 -13.57
C PRO A 40 6.37 0.11 -12.74
N ASN A 41 6.08 1.35 -12.34
CA ASN A 41 6.98 2.21 -11.58
C ASN A 41 6.47 2.55 -10.17
N ALA A 42 5.26 2.10 -9.82
CA ALA A 42 4.63 2.36 -8.53
C ALA A 42 3.93 1.12 -7.96
N THR A 43 3.78 1.10 -6.65
CA THR A 43 3.00 0.08 -5.94
C THR A 43 2.36 0.65 -4.67
N CYS A 44 1.32 0.01 -4.19
CA CYS A 44 0.69 0.35 -2.92
C CYS A 44 1.60 -0.01 -1.75
N LEU A 45 1.44 0.70 -0.64
CA LEU A 45 2.05 0.33 0.63
C LEU A 45 1.03 0.40 1.77
N THR A 46 1.23 -0.45 2.77
CA THR A 46 0.41 -0.52 3.98
C THR A 46 1.30 -0.61 5.21
N TRP A 47 0.77 -0.27 6.39
CA TRP A 47 1.50 -0.50 7.63
C TRP A 47 1.75 -1.99 7.88
N SER A 48 0.77 -2.84 7.53
CA SER A 48 0.91 -4.30 7.56
C SER A 48 0.19 -4.92 6.37
N ASP A 49 0.45 -6.17 6.07
CA ASP A 49 -0.23 -6.89 4.99
C ASP A 49 -1.68 -7.25 5.31
N TRP A 50 -2.13 -7.12 6.58
CA TRP A 50 -3.48 -7.46 7.03
C TRP A 50 -4.59 -6.78 6.20
N ASP A 51 -4.40 -5.50 5.86
CA ASP A 51 -5.40 -4.68 5.17
C ASP A 51 -5.71 -5.23 3.76
N LEU A 52 -4.68 -5.55 2.99
CA LEU A 52 -4.80 -5.99 1.60
C LEU A 52 -4.86 -7.50 1.44
N SER A 53 -4.15 -8.25 2.29
CA SER A 53 -4.10 -9.72 2.18
C SER A 53 -5.33 -10.40 2.78
N PHE A 54 -5.91 -9.82 3.83
CA PHE A 54 -6.99 -10.43 4.59
C PHE A 54 -8.28 -9.61 4.57
N CYS A 55 -8.27 -8.37 5.07
CA CYS A 55 -9.50 -7.59 5.23
C CYS A 55 -10.18 -7.31 3.88
N LEU A 56 -9.49 -6.66 2.96
CA LEU A 56 -10.06 -6.30 1.66
C LEU A 56 -10.41 -7.55 0.84
N GLU A 57 -9.58 -8.57 0.87
CA GLU A 57 -9.80 -9.82 0.13
C GLU A 57 -11.07 -10.52 0.57
N ASN A 58 -11.24 -10.70 1.89
CA ASN A 58 -12.43 -11.34 2.44
C ASN A 58 -13.69 -10.51 2.19
N GLU A 59 -13.60 -9.19 2.32
CA GLU A 59 -14.75 -8.32 2.09
C GLU A 59 -15.17 -8.30 0.61
N CYS A 60 -14.20 -8.26 -0.31
CA CYS A 60 -14.46 -8.37 -1.75
C CYS A 60 -15.09 -9.73 -2.08
N SER A 61 -14.53 -10.81 -1.55
CA SER A 61 -15.07 -12.17 -1.75
C SER A 61 -16.50 -12.30 -1.21
N ARG A 62 -16.76 -11.85 0.02
CA ARG A 62 -18.08 -11.89 0.66
C ARG A 62 -19.13 -11.09 -0.11
N LYS A 63 -18.75 -9.99 -0.72
CA LYS A 63 -19.63 -9.10 -1.50
C LYS A 63 -19.62 -9.41 -2.99
N GLN A 64 -18.91 -10.44 -3.43
CA GLN A 64 -18.74 -10.79 -4.84
C GLN A 64 -18.23 -9.63 -5.70
N LEU A 65 -17.31 -8.83 -5.15
CA LEU A 65 -16.66 -7.72 -5.81
C LEU A 65 -15.29 -8.13 -6.32
N ARG A 66 -14.90 -7.61 -7.49
CA ARG A 66 -13.53 -7.77 -8.00
C ARG A 66 -12.60 -6.79 -7.30
N LYS A 67 -11.59 -7.30 -6.58
CA LYS A 67 -10.52 -6.49 -6.03
C LYS A 67 -9.70 -5.85 -7.16
N PRO A 68 -9.37 -4.54 -7.10
CA PRO A 68 -8.48 -3.91 -8.07
C PRO A 68 -7.13 -4.60 -8.17
N GLY A 69 -6.61 -4.75 -9.39
CA GLY A 69 -5.35 -5.46 -9.65
C GLY A 69 -4.16 -4.88 -8.90
N CYS A 70 -4.06 -3.55 -8.85
CA CYS A 70 -3.00 -2.84 -8.14
C CYS A 70 -2.92 -3.14 -6.63
N LEU A 71 -4.02 -3.57 -6.02
CA LEU A 71 -4.08 -3.94 -4.60
C LEU A 71 -3.64 -5.39 -4.33
N ASN A 72 -3.20 -6.12 -5.37
CA ASN A 72 -2.64 -7.46 -5.23
C ASN A 72 -1.12 -7.49 -5.10
N THR A 73 -0.47 -6.32 -5.19
CA THR A 73 0.98 -6.17 -5.01
C THR A 73 1.22 -4.97 -4.11
N TRP A 74 1.97 -5.16 -3.02
CA TRP A 74 2.19 -4.09 -2.04
C TRP A 74 3.51 -4.23 -1.28
N ILE A 75 3.84 -3.17 -0.54
CA ILE A 75 4.93 -3.13 0.42
C ILE A 75 4.33 -3.14 1.83
N ASP A 76 4.64 -4.17 2.62
CA ASP A 76 4.38 -4.22 4.06
C ASP A 76 5.49 -3.43 4.78
N ILE A 77 5.16 -2.21 5.22
CA ILE A 77 6.11 -1.30 5.86
C ILE A 77 6.60 -1.85 7.20
N ARG A 78 5.78 -2.57 7.92
CA ARG A 78 6.15 -3.20 9.18
C ARG A 78 7.23 -4.29 8.97
N ALA A 79 7.11 -5.05 7.89
CA ALA A 79 8.12 -6.05 7.52
C ALA A 79 9.43 -5.38 7.09
N VAL A 80 9.36 -4.34 6.24
CA VAL A 80 10.54 -3.56 5.82
C VAL A 80 11.21 -2.89 7.02
N TYR A 81 10.43 -2.28 7.92
CA TYR A 81 10.93 -1.67 9.16
C TYR A 81 11.73 -2.67 10.00
N LYS A 82 11.14 -3.86 10.25
CA LYS A 82 11.81 -4.92 11.02
C LYS A 82 13.15 -5.33 10.39
N GLN A 83 13.19 -5.45 9.08
CA GLN A 83 14.40 -5.83 8.36
C GLN A 83 15.46 -4.73 8.42
N PHE A 84 15.07 -3.47 8.16
CA PHE A 84 15.98 -2.35 8.08
C PHE A 84 16.59 -1.97 9.44
N TYR A 85 15.75 -1.86 10.47
CA TYR A 85 16.21 -1.48 11.81
C TYR A 85 16.59 -2.69 12.70
N ASN A 86 16.42 -3.92 12.20
CA ASN A 86 16.66 -5.15 12.94
C ASN A 86 15.95 -5.21 14.31
N ARG A 87 14.73 -4.69 14.37
CA ARG A 87 13.91 -4.65 15.60
C ARG A 87 12.42 -4.65 15.27
N ARG A 88 11.61 -5.08 16.23
CA ARG A 88 10.16 -5.13 16.10
C ARG A 88 9.54 -3.87 16.69
N PRO A 89 8.81 -3.06 15.93
CA PRO A 89 8.15 -1.87 16.45
C PRO A 89 6.91 -2.23 17.27
N ASP A 90 6.60 -1.40 18.27
CA ASP A 90 5.37 -1.45 19.02
C ASP A 90 4.29 -0.64 18.26
N GLY A 91 3.66 -1.29 17.26
CA GLY A 91 2.70 -0.65 16.38
C GLY A 91 3.29 0.46 15.50
N LEU A 92 2.41 1.18 14.80
CA LEU A 92 2.79 2.32 13.95
C LEU A 92 3.33 3.48 14.81
N ASN A 93 2.66 3.77 15.93
CA ASN A 93 3.05 4.85 16.84
C ASN A 93 4.44 4.58 17.46
N GLY A 94 4.71 3.33 17.86
CA GLY A 94 6.02 2.95 18.36
C GLY A 94 7.11 3.14 17.30
N ALA A 95 6.86 2.72 16.05
CA ALA A 95 7.79 2.90 14.94
C ALA A 95 8.10 4.37 14.68
N LEU A 96 7.07 5.24 14.69
CA LEU A 96 7.25 6.69 14.53
C LEU A 96 8.13 7.28 15.63
N ARG A 97 7.82 6.99 16.89
CA ARG A 97 8.61 7.48 18.04
C ARG A 97 10.08 7.06 17.95
N GLU A 98 10.35 5.82 17.54
CA GLU A 98 11.70 5.31 17.41
C GLU A 98 12.55 6.03 16.35
N VAL A 99 11.91 6.62 15.34
CA VAL A 99 12.59 7.41 14.29
C VAL A 99 12.48 8.91 14.52
N GLY A 100 12.02 9.34 15.72
CA GLY A 100 11.93 10.75 16.12
C GLY A 100 10.70 11.48 15.58
N LEU A 101 9.66 10.74 15.17
CA LEU A 101 8.39 11.32 14.71
C LEU A 101 7.29 11.15 15.78
N THR A 102 6.31 12.06 15.74
CA THR A 102 5.12 12.00 16.60
C THR A 102 3.90 11.74 15.73
N PHE A 103 3.04 10.82 16.16
CA PHE A 103 1.78 10.52 15.48
C PHE A 103 0.89 11.76 15.41
N GLN A 104 0.39 12.07 14.23
CA GLN A 104 -0.48 13.21 13.96
C GLN A 104 -1.91 12.76 13.75
N GLY A 105 -2.84 13.39 14.49
CA GLY A 105 -4.25 13.07 14.40
C GLY A 105 -4.70 11.98 15.37
N ARG A 106 -5.82 11.32 15.06
CA ARG A 106 -6.42 10.27 15.89
C ARG A 106 -5.98 8.90 15.40
N GLU A 107 -5.43 8.08 16.30
CA GLU A 107 -5.14 6.67 16.02
C GLU A 107 -6.42 5.92 15.64
N HIS A 108 -6.28 4.93 14.76
CA HIS A 108 -7.38 4.17 14.16
C HIS A 108 -8.33 5.01 13.29
N SER A 109 -7.89 6.18 12.85
CA SER A 109 -8.49 6.90 11.74
C SER A 109 -7.71 6.56 10.47
N GLY A 110 -8.35 5.94 9.48
CA GLY A 110 -7.66 5.44 8.27
C GLY A 110 -6.82 6.51 7.59
N ILE A 111 -7.32 7.77 7.51
CA ILE A 111 -6.55 8.88 6.92
C ILE A 111 -5.35 9.29 7.79
N ALA A 112 -5.51 9.30 9.12
CA ALA A 112 -4.41 9.62 10.01
C ALA A 112 -3.34 8.52 9.96
N ASP A 113 -3.75 7.25 10.01
CA ASP A 113 -2.85 6.10 9.93
C ASP A 113 -2.09 6.08 8.60
N ALA A 114 -2.77 6.35 7.48
CA ALA A 114 -2.15 6.42 6.15
C ALA A 114 -1.10 7.55 6.07
N ARG A 115 -1.42 8.75 6.55
CA ARG A 115 -0.49 9.90 6.58
C ARG A 115 0.73 9.62 7.44
N ASN A 116 0.53 9.07 8.62
CA ASN A 116 1.63 8.72 9.53
C ASN A 116 2.51 7.59 8.96
N THR A 117 1.91 6.60 8.30
CA THR A 117 2.66 5.57 7.58
C THR A 117 3.52 6.21 6.48
N ALA A 118 3.00 7.15 5.72
CA ALA A 118 3.76 7.87 4.69
C ALA A 118 4.93 8.67 5.28
N CYS A 119 4.72 9.38 6.39
CA CYS A 119 5.79 10.10 7.10
C CYS A 119 6.89 9.14 7.58
N LEU A 120 6.50 7.98 8.12
CA LEU A 120 7.45 6.95 8.55
C LEU A 120 8.29 6.44 7.36
N VAL A 121 7.63 6.12 6.24
CA VAL A 121 8.32 5.62 5.04
C VAL A 121 9.28 6.68 4.49
N TRP A 122 8.86 7.95 4.43
CA TRP A 122 9.72 9.04 4.03
C TRP A 122 10.99 9.08 4.89
N ARG A 123 10.83 9.01 6.21
CA ARG A 123 11.94 8.99 7.17
C ARG A 123 12.86 7.79 6.99
N MET A 124 12.29 6.63 6.68
CA MET A 124 13.07 5.41 6.40
C MET A 124 13.88 5.56 5.11
N VAL A 125 13.30 6.14 4.06
CA VAL A 125 13.99 6.40 2.78
C VAL A 125 15.13 7.40 2.97
N GLU A 126 14.92 8.48 3.72
CA GLU A 126 15.99 9.43 4.09
C GLU A 126 17.14 8.76 4.86
N ALA A 127 16.83 7.74 5.65
CA ALA A 127 17.82 6.93 6.36
C ALA A 127 18.52 5.88 5.46
N GLY A 128 18.21 5.83 4.16
CA GLY A 128 18.80 4.91 3.19
C GLY A 128 18.07 3.57 3.04
N CYS A 129 16.85 3.44 3.60
CA CYS A 129 16.06 2.24 3.43
C CYS A 129 15.58 2.10 1.98
N GLN A 130 15.84 0.95 1.37
CA GLN A 130 15.30 0.62 0.05
C GLN A 130 13.94 -0.03 0.19
N MET A 131 12.92 0.57 -0.43
CA MET A 131 11.58 0.00 -0.47
C MET A 131 11.52 -1.09 -1.56
N ARG A 132 11.02 -2.26 -1.18
CA ARG A 132 10.86 -3.40 -2.09
C ARG A 132 9.49 -4.01 -1.89
N ILE A 133 8.90 -4.53 -2.96
CA ILE A 133 7.67 -5.29 -2.89
C ILE A 133 7.88 -6.46 -1.94
N THR A 134 7.03 -6.56 -0.94
CA THR A 134 7.06 -7.63 0.08
C THR A 134 6.05 -8.73 -0.20
N ALA A 135 4.97 -8.41 -0.90
CA ALA A 135 3.91 -9.35 -1.20
C ALA A 135 3.33 -9.12 -2.60
N THR A 136 3.05 -10.22 -3.29
CA THR A 136 2.31 -10.26 -4.55
C THR A 136 1.34 -11.43 -4.49
N ARG A 137 0.06 -11.16 -4.74
CA ARG A 137 -0.97 -12.18 -4.83
C ARG A 137 -1.29 -12.43 -6.29
N ASP A 138 -0.82 -13.56 -6.80
CA ASP A 138 -1.12 -13.99 -8.17
C ASP A 138 -2.48 -14.68 -8.21
N LEU A 139 -3.46 -14.07 -8.86
CA LEU A 139 -4.81 -14.64 -9.02
C LEU A 139 -4.84 -15.83 -10.00
N ARG A 140 -3.73 -16.12 -10.70
CA ARG A 140 -3.66 -17.17 -11.71
C ARG A 140 -3.00 -18.46 -11.24
N ASN A 141 -2.34 -18.46 -10.08
CA ASN A 141 -1.63 -19.64 -9.59
C ASN A 141 -1.66 -19.74 -8.06
N THR A 142 -2.50 -20.62 -7.55
CA THR A 142 -2.39 -21.14 -6.17
C THR A 142 -1.21 -22.09 -5.98
N ALA A 143 -0.28 -22.16 -6.93
CA ALA A 143 0.90 -23.02 -6.86
C ALA A 143 2.15 -22.25 -7.34
N ARG A 144 3.06 -22.02 -6.43
CA ARG A 144 4.43 -21.51 -6.55
C ARG A 144 4.62 -20.00 -6.40
N ALA A 145 4.89 -19.62 -5.14
CA ALA A 145 5.57 -18.39 -4.81
C ALA A 145 7.00 -18.41 -5.38
N ASN A 146 7.25 -17.60 -6.41
CA ASN A 146 8.60 -17.21 -6.78
C ASN A 146 8.70 -15.69 -6.64
N THR A 147 9.32 -15.26 -5.55
CA THR A 147 9.56 -13.88 -5.18
C THR A 147 10.60 -13.27 -6.14
N ALA A 148 10.14 -12.63 -7.18
CA ALA A 148 11.01 -11.76 -7.98
C ALA A 148 11.23 -10.46 -7.20
N HIS A 149 12.40 -10.30 -6.58
CA HIS A 149 12.86 -9.06 -5.98
C HIS A 149 13.12 -8.02 -7.07
N ARG A 150 12.13 -7.18 -7.36
CA ARG A 150 12.32 -5.99 -8.19
C ARG A 150 12.42 -4.76 -7.30
N SER A 151 13.50 -4.00 -7.48
CA SER A 151 13.66 -2.67 -6.89
C SER A 151 12.68 -1.71 -7.57
N VAL A 152 11.91 -0.95 -6.80
CA VAL A 152 10.99 0.08 -7.30
C VAL A 152 11.73 1.41 -7.21
N ASN A 153 12.02 2.02 -8.35
CA ASN A 153 12.86 3.24 -8.42
C ASN A 153 12.09 4.55 -8.26
N GLN A 154 10.77 4.50 -8.19
CA GLN A 154 9.93 5.68 -8.07
C GLN A 154 8.78 5.41 -7.11
N PHE A 155 8.61 6.29 -6.12
CA PHE A 155 7.57 6.17 -5.11
C PHE A 155 6.49 7.21 -5.37
N LEU A 156 5.31 6.76 -5.75
CA LEU A 156 4.12 7.58 -5.65
C LEU A 156 3.40 7.22 -4.35
N TRP A 157 3.32 8.20 -3.47
CA TRP A 157 2.56 8.10 -2.24
C TRP A 157 1.07 8.17 -2.58
N LEU A 158 0.43 7.01 -2.68
CA LEU A 158 -1.00 6.93 -2.83
C LEU A 158 -1.66 7.18 -1.47
N PHE A 159 -1.97 8.44 -1.20
CA PHE A 159 -2.85 8.81 -0.10
C PHE A 159 -4.28 8.40 -0.48
N LEU A 160 -4.79 7.36 0.16
CA LEU A 160 -6.09 6.79 -0.13
C LEU A 160 -7.28 7.64 0.37
N PHE A 161 -7.07 8.87 0.84
CA PHE A 161 -8.18 9.71 1.32
C PHE A 161 -7.88 11.19 1.16
N ASN A 162 -8.69 11.84 0.33
CA ASN A 162 -9.08 13.23 0.48
C ASN A 162 -10.37 13.29 1.27
#